data_4c452ba6ea955c3ee5ad2c3bdeea95eb
#
_entry.id   4c452ba6ea955c3ee5ad2c3bdeea95eb
#
_cell.length_a   1.000
_cell.length_b   1.000
_cell.length_c   1.000
_cell.angle_alpha   90.00
_cell.angle_beta   90.00
_cell.angle_gamma   90.00
#
_symmetry.space_group_name_H-M   'P 1'
#
loop_
_entity.id
_entity.type
_entity.pdbx_description
1 polymer ?
#
loop_
_entity_poly.entity_id
_entity_poly.type
_entity_poly.pdbx_seq_one_letter_code
_entity_poly.pdbx_strand_id
1 'polypeptide(L)'
;MWPNVVDGAGHSLCGHPGTARISRYSKSAKVQRLPIEPISQASANQRSGRCGRIADGIAIRLYSREDFETRPEFTEPEILRTSLGAVVLHMLSVGVARTAQDVTDFGFIDPPDMKAVSDGFNELTELKAVARKHGEVVLTHTGRMLARIPIDVRLGRMIIEAAKSTTPNTLAAVLVVVAFLSLQDPRERPDENREEADRIHNRYADPSSDFLTALNLWDRVFQADGEPSNSALRRICKTEYLSWLRIRQWKDLVTQLREMCKEFKFKVGDPIPASRPPLEIRQLPSNQQAAHSLCCSWDAQGIHTSMLSGLLSMMGMQIVREPKASDSLA
;
A
#
# COMPACT_ATOMS: atom_id res chain seq x y z
N MET A 1 19.16 5.56 0.64
CA MET A 1 17.96 6.41 0.62
C MET A 1 18.22 7.61 1.51
N TRP A 2 18.47 8.79 0.97
CA TRP A 2 18.61 10.00 1.79
C TRP A 2 17.26 10.30 2.43
N PRO A 3 17.21 10.53 3.74
CA PRO A 3 15.95 10.84 4.39
C PRO A 3 15.34 12.08 3.74
N ASN A 4 14.02 12.06 3.58
CA ASN A 4 13.29 13.29 3.32
C ASN A 4 13.81 14.34 4.30
N VAL A 5 14.15 15.53 3.80
CA VAL A 5 14.58 16.64 4.64
C VAL A 5 13.49 16.85 5.69
N VAL A 6 13.74 16.32 6.88
CA VAL A 6 12.83 16.49 8.01
C VAL A 6 12.93 17.97 8.40
N ASP A 7 11.80 18.59 8.68
CA ASP A 7 11.72 19.93 9.24
C ASP A 7 12.38 19.97 10.65
N GLY A 8 13.71 19.95 10.65
CA GLY A 8 14.52 20.22 11.84
C GLY A 8 14.98 21.66 11.77
N ALA A 9 14.66 22.46 12.77
CA ALA A 9 15.19 23.80 12.88
C ALA A 9 16.73 23.77 12.82
N GLY A 10 17.34 24.51 11.87
CA GLY A 10 18.77 24.75 11.86
C GLY A 10 19.63 24.09 10.76
N HIS A 11 19.05 23.57 9.69
CA HIS A 11 19.88 23.11 8.58
C HIS A 11 20.39 24.30 7.73
N SER A 12 21.67 24.60 7.85
CA SER A 12 22.36 25.61 7.04
C SER A 12 22.88 25.09 5.70
N LEU A 13 22.85 23.77 5.48
CA LEU A 13 23.36 23.11 4.27
C LEU A 13 22.41 22.01 3.81
N CYS A 14 22.09 21.99 2.50
CA CYS A 14 21.31 20.94 1.86
C CYS A 14 22.01 20.50 0.57
N GLY A 15 22.30 19.20 0.43
CA GLY A 15 22.76 18.60 -0.83
C GLY A 15 21.69 17.63 -1.37
N HIS A 16 21.40 17.67 -2.68
CA HIS A 16 20.47 16.71 -3.26
C HIS A 16 20.82 16.32 -4.71
N PRO A 17 20.60 15.04 -5.10
CA PRO A 17 20.90 14.54 -6.44
C PRO A 17 19.89 14.99 -7.50
N GLY A 18 18.87 15.73 -7.14
CA GLY A 18 17.84 16.19 -8.09
C GLY A 18 16.88 15.12 -8.57
N THR A 19 16.76 14.02 -7.86
CA THR A 19 15.81 12.94 -8.15
C THR A 19 14.85 12.69 -7.00
N ALA A 20 13.70 12.11 -7.33
CA ALA A 20 12.71 11.63 -6.36
C ALA A 20 11.99 10.39 -6.89
N ARG A 21 11.39 9.63 -5.99
CA ARG A 21 10.38 8.63 -6.36
C ARG A 21 9.06 9.34 -6.58
N ILE A 22 8.59 9.34 -7.82
CA ILE A 22 7.34 10.00 -8.21
C ILE A 22 6.30 8.93 -8.47
N SER A 23 5.12 9.07 -7.83
CA SER A 23 4.03 8.14 -8.05
C SER A 23 3.47 8.31 -9.46
N ARG A 24 3.43 7.20 -10.21
CA ARG A 24 2.92 7.11 -11.57
C ARG A 24 1.99 5.92 -11.72
N TYR A 25 0.81 6.14 -12.22
CA TYR A 25 -0.12 5.06 -12.56
C TYR A 25 0.20 4.52 -13.96
N SER A 26 0.52 3.23 -14.03
CA SER A 26 0.71 2.53 -15.31
C SER A 26 -0.64 2.13 -15.87
N LYS A 27 -1.12 2.83 -16.89
CA LYS A 27 -2.40 2.54 -17.57
C LYS A 27 -2.44 1.13 -18.18
N SER A 28 -1.28 0.61 -18.65
CA SER A 28 -1.18 -0.73 -19.25
C SER A 28 -1.19 -1.84 -18.21
N ALA A 29 -0.45 -1.67 -17.10
CA ALA A 29 -0.36 -2.67 -16.04
C ALA A 29 -1.39 -2.48 -14.92
N LYS A 30 -2.15 -1.37 -14.93
CA LYS A 30 -3.13 -0.97 -13.90
C LYS A 30 -2.57 -0.97 -12.47
N VAL A 31 -1.28 -0.64 -12.35
CA VAL A 31 -0.58 -0.57 -11.05
C VAL A 31 0.09 0.77 -10.87
N GLN A 32 0.18 1.20 -9.61
CA GLN A 32 0.94 2.37 -9.23
C GLN A 32 2.42 1.99 -9.12
N ARG A 33 3.28 2.79 -9.75
CA ARG A 33 4.73 2.62 -9.73
C ARG A 33 5.36 3.84 -9.07
N LEU A 34 6.55 3.66 -8.54
CA LEU A 34 7.36 4.71 -7.92
C LEU A 34 8.74 4.77 -8.60
N PRO A 35 8.81 5.10 -9.90
CA PRO A 35 10.08 5.28 -10.57
C PRO A 35 10.89 6.41 -9.93
N ILE A 36 12.21 6.31 -10.03
CA ILE A 36 13.12 7.40 -9.66
C ILE A 36 13.25 8.29 -10.88
N GLU A 37 12.77 9.53 -10.77
CA GLU A 37 12.74 10.50 -11.86
C GLU A 37 13.40 11.81 -11.42
N PRO A 38 13.93 12.61 -12.39
CA PRO A 38 14.34 13.99 -12.11
C PRO A 38 13.18 14.81 -11.53
N ILE A 39 13.46 15.62 -10.51
CA ILE A 39 12.48 16.55 -9.95
C ILE A 39 12.35 17.80 -10.81
N SER A 40 11.20 18.46 -10.75
CA SER A 40 10.98 19.76 -11.38
C SER A 40 11.85 20.88 -10.80
N GLN A 41 11.99 22.00 -11.53
CA GLN A 41 12.69 23.18 -11.04
C GLN A 41 12.06 23.71 -9.74
N ALA A 42 10.73 23.81 -9.66
CA ALA A 42 10.01 24.23 -8.46
C ALA A 42 10.32 23.32 -7.27
N SER A 43 10.34 21.99 -7.45
CA SER A 43 10.71 21.04 -6.40
C SER A 43 12.16 21.20 -5.95
N ALA A 44 13.09 21.47 -6.87
CA ALA A 44 14.49 21.74 -6.55
C ALA A 44 14.62 23.04 -5.75
N ASN A 45 13.91 24.09 -6.15
CA ASN A 45 13.88 25.39 -5.44
C ASN A 45 13.24 25.24 -4.06
N GLN A 46 12.16 24.47 -3.94
CA GLN A 46 11.53 24.18 -2.64
C GLN A 46 12.49 23.45 -1.68
N ARG A 47 13.28 22.48 -2.18
CA ARG A 47 14.30 21.82 -1.37
C ARG A 47 15.39 22.80 -0.91
N SER A 48 15.85 23.67 -1.81
CA SER A 48 16.82 24.70 -1.48
C SER A 48 16.30 25.67 -0.39
N GLY A 49 15.02 26.06 -0.49
CA GLY A 49 14.37 26.92 0.52
C GLY A 49 14.26 26.32 1.92
N ARG A 50 14.47 25.00 2.08
CA ARG A 50 14.50 24.37 3.42
C ARG A 50 15.74 24.75 4.23
N CYS A 51 16.85 25.10 3.58
CA CYS A 51 18.06 25.55 4.27
C CYS A 51 18.00 27.02 4.73
N GLY A 52 17.15 27.83 4.14
CA GLY A 52 17.07 29.28 4.37
C GLY A 52 15.92 29.74 5.25
N ARG A 53 15.34 28.90 6.12
CA ARG A 53 14.15 29.25 6.91
C ARG A 53 14.43 30.15 8.11
N ILE A 54 15.58 29.99 8.75
CA ILE A 54 15.94 30.70 10.01
C ILE A 54 17.10 31.66 9.77
N ALA A 55 18.06 31.28 8.93
CA ALA A 55 19.24 32.04 8.56
C ALA A 55 19.64 31.65 7.13
N ASP A 56 20.56 32.41 6.54
CA ASP A 56 21.11 32.10 5.22
C ASP A 56 21.67 30.69 5.19
N GLY A 57 21.33 29.95 4.12
CA GLY A 57 21.73 28.56 3.94
C GLY A 57 22.32 28.30 2.55
N ILE A 58 23.07 27.22 2.43
CA ILE A 58 23.70 26.79 1.17
C ILE A 58 23.00 25.54 0.65
N ALA A 59 22.51 25.57 -0.60
CA ALA A 59 21.96 24.41 -1.29
C ALA A 59 22.88 23.96 -2.43
N ILE A 60 23.39 22.74 -2.32
CA ILE A 60 24.27 22.13 -3.32
C ILE A 60 23.44 21.16 -4.17
N ARG A 61 23.35 21.41 -5.49
CA ARG A 61 22.73 20.53 -6.46
C ARG A 61 23.79 19.63 -7.08
N LEU A 62 23.63 18.30 -6.99
CA LEU A 62 24.58 17.31 -7.53
C LEU A 62 24.28 16.99 -9.01
N TYR A 63 23.95 18.02 -9.79
CA TYR A 63 23.69 17.97 -11.24
C TYR A 63 23.97 19.35 -11.84
N SER A 64 24.15 19.42 -13.16
CA SER A 64 24.60 20.63 -13.81
C SER A 64 23.49 21.71 -13.88
N ARG A 65 23.91 22.94 -14.15
CA ARG A 65 22.96 24.05 -14.36
C ARG A 65 22.13 23.83 -15.63
N GLU A 66 22.74 23.32 -16.67
CA GLU A 66 22.06 22.99 -17.92
C GLU A 66 20.99 21.92 -17.71
N ASP A 67 21.29 20.86 -16.92
CA ASP A 67 20.29 19.86 -16.56
C ASP A 67 19.11 20.50 -15.79
N PHE A 68 19.39 21.40 -14.84
CA PHE A 68 18.34 22.11 -14.11
C PHE A 68 17.45 22.94 -15.04
N GLU A 69 18.04 23.68 -15.98
CA GLU A 69 17.32 24.58 -16.90
C GLU A 69 16.47 23.83 -17.93
N THR A 70 16.82 22.58 -18.25
CA THR A 70 16.04 21.73 -19.16
C THR A 70 14.88 20.98 -18.47
N ARG A 71 14.82 20.99 -17.14
CA ARG A 71 13.76 20.32 -16.38
C ARG A 71 12.43 21.07 -16.48
N PRO A 72 11.29 20.35 -16.39
CA PRO A 72 9.97 21.00 -16.29
C PRO A 72 9.95 21.98 -15.12
N GLU A 73 9.30 23.10 -15.31
CA GLU A 73 9.15 24.13 -14.25
C GLU A 73 8.41 23.58 -13.03
N PHE A 74 7.30 22.86 -13.24
CA PHE A 74 6.49 22.23 -12.18
C PHE A 74 6.37 20.74 -12.37
N THR A 75 6.12 20.04 -11.26
CA THR A 75 5.76 18.61 -11.30
C THR A 75 4.35 18.47 -11.86
N GLU A 76 4.15 17.47 -12.72
CA GLU A 76 2.83 17.16 -13.27
C GLU A 76 1.79 16.98 -12.16
N PRO A 77 0.59 17.56 -12.28
CA PRO A 77 -0.48 17.44 -11.28
C PRO A 77 -0.84 15.99 -10.98
N GLU A 78 -1.25 15.72 -9.75
CA GLU A 78 -1.55 14.36 -9.31
C GLU A 78 -2.68 13.72 -10.13
N ILE A 79 -3.67 14.49 -10.52
CA ILE A 79 -4.82 14.03 -11.32
C ILE A 79 -4.40 13.42 -12.67
N LEU A 80 -3.28 13.85 -13.24
CA LEU A 80 -2.76 13.33 -14.51
C LEU A 80 -1.92 12.08 -14.37
N ARG A 81 -1.47 11.75 -13.17
CA ARG A 81 -0.50 10.65 -12.91
C ARG A 81 -0.99 9.56 -11.97
N THR A 82 -2.24 9.62 -11.50
CA THR A 82 -2.86 8.62 -10.61
C THR A 82 -4.07 7.96 -11.26
N SER A 83 -4.57 6.85 -10.69
CA SER A 83 -5.86 6.30 -11.09
C SER A 83 -6.98 7.27 -10.73
N LEU A 84 -7.95 7.44 -11.63
CA LEU A 84 -9.09 8.31 -11.39
C LEU A 84 -10.28 7.62 -10.72
N GLY A 85 -10.18 6.32 -10.40
CA GLY A 85 -11.28 5.59 -9.78
C GLY A 85 -11.84 6.27 -8.52
N ALA A 86 -10.96 6.69 -7.61
CA ALA A 86 -11.37 7.40 -6.39
C ALA A 86 -11.98 8.78 -6.67
N VAL A 87 -11.43 9.54 -7.63
CA VAL A 87 -11.94 10.86 -8.02
C VAL A 87 -13.34 10.71 -8.63
N VAL A 88 -13.51 9.82 -9.60
CA VAL A 88 -14.80 9.53 -10.24
C VAL A 88 -15.82 9.06 -9.21
N LEU A 89 -15.44 8.16 -8.30
CA LEU A 89 -16.31 7.69 -7.22
C LEU A 89 -16.80 8.86 -6.35
N HIS A 90 -15.89 9.74 -5.97
CA HIS A 90 -16.24 10.92 -5.17
C HIS A 90 -17.18 11.86 -5.92
N MET A 91 -16.90 12.20 -7.19
CA MET A 91 -17.76 13.06 -8.02
C MET A 91 -19.16 12.48 -8.18
N LEU A 92 -19.28 11.16 -8.39
CA LEU A 92 -20.57 10.46 -8.41
C LEU A 92 -21.29 10.53 -7.06
N SER A 93 -20.54 10.43 -5.95
CA SER A 93 -21.11 10.42 -4.59
C SER A 93 -21.69 11.76 -4.16
N VAL A 94 -21.10 12.87 -4.63
CA VAL A 94 -21.60 14.23 -4.36
C VAL A 94 -22.55 14.73 -5.46
N GLY A 95 -22.78 13.91 -6.50
CA GLY A 95 -23.76 14.21 -7.54
C GLY A 95 -23.34 15.23 -8.61
N VAL A 96 -22.02 15.54 -8.70
CA VAL A 96 -21.48 16.49 -9.70
C VAL A 96 -21.18 15.84 -11.05
N ALA A 97 -21.16 14.50 -11.12
CA ALA A 97 -21.00 13.76 -12.36
C ALA A 97 -21.98 12.58 -12.41
N ARG A 98 -22.45 12.22 -13.62
CA ARG A 98 -23.27 11.03 -13.91
C ARG A 98 -22.76 10.28 -15.13
N THR A 99 -21.92 10.92 -15.93
CA THR A 99 -21.32 10.39 -17.15
C THR A 99 -19.82 10.67 -17.17
N ALA A 100 -19.09 10.02 -18.08
CA ALA A 100 -17.67 10.32 -18.28
C ALA A 100 -17.46 11.75 -18.82
N GLN A 101 -18.43 12.25 -19.61
CA GLN A 101 -18.38 13.61 -20.13
C GLN A 101 -18.47 14.65 -19.01
N ASP A 102 -19.35 14.46 -18.01
CA ASP A 102 -19.46 15.38 -16.87
C ASP A 102 -18.14 15.50 -16.10
N VAL A 103 -17.35 14.42 -16.02
CA VAL A 103 -16.04 14.44 -15.37
C VAL A 103 -15.04 15.27 -16.17
N THR A 104 -15.03 15.14 -17.51
CA THR A 104 -14.13 15.92 -18.37
C THR A 104 -14.51 17.41 -18.40
N ASP A 105 -15.80 17.70 -18.36
CA ASP A 105 -16.34 19.06 -18.45
C ASP A 105 -16.37 19.79 -17.09
N PHE A 106 -15.92 19.12 -16.02
CA PHE A 106 -16.00 19.68 -14.65
C PHE A 106 -15.18 20.96 -14.43
N GLY A 107 -14.29 21.32 -15.37
CA GLY A 107 -13.49 22.55 -15.26
C GLY A 107 -12.26 22.41 -14.36
N PHE A 108 -11.64 21.23 -14.36
CA PHE A 108 -10.32 21.07 -13.75
C PHE A 108 -9.32 22.05 -14.37
N ILE A 109 -8.41 22.59 -13.55
CA ILE A 109 -7.30 23.45 -14.04
C ILE A 109 -6.48 22.69 -15.06
N ASP A 110 -6.15 21.41 -14.75
CA ASP A 110 -5.47 20.47 -15.65
C ASP A 110 -6.42 19.29 -15.88
N PRO A 111 -7.22 19.30 -16.94
CA PRO A 111 -8.22 18.26 -17.15
C PRO A 111 -7.57 16.93 -17.50
N PRO A 112 -8.05 15.81 -16.90
CA PRO A 112 -7.61 14.47 -17.27
C PRO A 112 -8.08 14.11 -18.68
N ASP A 113 -7.32 13.23 -19.36
CA ASP A 113 -7.74 12.72 -20.66
C ASP A 113 -8.98 11.78 -20.53
N MET A 114 -9.80 11.73 -21.57
CA MET A 114 -11.01 10.89 -21.61
C MET A 114 -10.71 9.40 -21.37
N LYS A 115 -9.52 8.92 -21.75
CA LYS A 115 -9.11 7.54 -21.53
C LYS A 115 -8.90 7.28 -20.05
N ALA A 116 -8.21 8.18 -19.32
CA ALA A 116 -8.02 8.06 -17.88
C ALA A 116 -9.36 8.07 -17.13
N VAL A 117 -10.29 8.93 -17.54
CA VAL A 117 -11.66 8.97 -17.00
C VAL A 117 -12.38 7.66 -17.27
N SER A 118 -12.33 7.14 -18.50
CA SER A 118 -12.94 5.85 -18.86
C SER A 118 -12.35 4.69 -18.07
N ASP A 119 -11.02 4.67 -17.88
CA ASP A 119 -10.33 3.67 -17.06
C ASP A 119 -10.82 3.72 -15.61
N GLY A 120 -11.06 4.90 -15.05
CA GLY A 120 -11.65 5.06 -13.71
C GLY A 120 -13.07 4.48 -13.62
N PHE A 121 -13.94 4.73 -14.61
CA PHE A 121 -15.27 4.11 -14.66
C PHE A 121 -15.20 2.59 -14.83
N ASN A 122 -14.27 2.08 -15.63
CA ASN A 122 -14.06 0.64 -15.81
C ASN A 122 -13.61 -0.02 -14.49
N GLU A 123 -12.71 0.63 -13.76
CA GLU A 123 -12.30 0.19 -12.42
C GLU A 123 -13.49 0.11 -11.46
N LEU A 124 -14.31 1.14 -11.38
CA LEU A 124 -15.51 1.15 -10.52
C LEU A 124 -16.55 0.11 -10.96
N THR A 125 -16.65 -0.18 -12.25
CA THR A 125 -17.54 -1.23 -12.78
C THR A 125 -17.02 -2.62 -12.39
N GLU A 126 -15.72 -2.87 -12.51
CA GLU A 126 -15.06 -4.11 -12.06
C GLU A 126 -15.32 -4.37 -10.58
N LEU A 127 -15.20 -3.33 -9.75
CA LEU A 127 -15.42 -3.38 -8.30
C LEU A 127 -16.90 -3.45 -7.92
N LYS A 128 -17.81 -3.46 -8.90
CA LYS A 128 -19.28 -3.40 -8.71
C LYS A 128 -19.72 -2.18 -7.89
N ALA A 129 -18.96 -1.08 -7.94
CA ALA A 129 -19.27 0.16 -7.27
C ALA A 129 -20.32 0.98 -8.02
N VAL A 130 -20.39 0.82 -9.34
CA VAL A 130 -21.33 1.52 -10.22
C VAL A 130 -22.15 0.55 -11.07
N ALA A 131 -23.31 1.03 -11.51
CA ALA A 131 -24.18 0.35 -12.48
C ALA A 131 -24.71 1.38 -13.49
N ARG A 132 -25.06 0.95 -14.70
CA ARG A 132 -25.71 1.78 -15.70
C ARG A 132 -27.23 1.70 -15.53
N LYS A 133 -27.88 2.86 -15.47
CA LYS A 133 -29.36 2.96 -15.42
C LYS A 133 -29.80 4.11 -16.31
N HIS A 134 -30.63 3.84 -17.32
CA HIS A 134 -31.17 4.83 -18.28
C HIS A 134 -30.08 5.69 -18.95
N GLY A 135 -28.92 5.12 -19.26
CA GLY A 135 -27.80 5.84 -19.89
C GLY A 135 -26.86 6.54 -18.91
N GLU A 136 -27.27 6.76 -17.65
CA GLU A 136 -26.44 7.35 -16.60
C GLU A 136 -25.72 6.28 -15.76
N VAL A 137 -24.63 6.68 -15.12
CA VAL A 137 -23.91 5.86 -14.16
C VAL A 137 -24.41 6.20 -12.76
N VAL A 138 -24.82 5.18 -12.02
CA VAL A 138 -25.34 5.34 -10.65
C VAL A 138 -24.53 4.50 -9.68
N LEU A 139 -24.36 5.01 -8.45
CA LEU A 139 -23.71 4.25 -7.38
C LEU A 139 -24.58 3.08 -6.93
N THR A 140 -23.99 1.90 -6.86
CA THR A 140 -24.57 0.73 -6.20
C THR A 140 -24.55 0.90 -4.67
N HIS A 141 -25.07 -0.06 -3.93
CA HIS A 141 -24.86 -0.11 -2.48
C HIS A 141 -23.37 -0.17 -2.12
N THR A 142 -22.61 -1.02 -2.83
CA THR A 142 -21.15 -1.11 -2.69
C THR A 142 -20.46 0.23 -2.97
N GLY A 143 -20.85 0.92 -4.04
CA GLY A 143 -20.26 2.23 -4.38
C GLY A 143 -20.51 3.30 -3.32
N ARG A 144 -21.71 3.35 -2.75
CA ARG A 144 -22.01 4.28 -1.64
C ARG A 144 -21.19 3.99 -0.39
N MET A 145 -20.91 2.72 -0.11
CA MET A 145 -20.02 2.35 0.99
C MET A 145 -18.58 2.74 0.68
N LEU A 146 -18.08 2.40 -0.51
CA LEU A 146 -16.72 2.74 -0.94
C LEU A 146 -16.44 4.24 -0.89
N ALA A 147 -17.40 5.07 -1.30
CA ALA A 147 -17.26 6.53 -1.25
C ALA A 147 -17.03 7.10 0.17
N ARG A 148 -17.33 6.33 1.22
CA ARG A 148 -17.17 6.70 2.63
C ARG A 148 -15.91 6.10 3.26
N ILE A 149 -15.23 5.19 2.57
CA ILE A 149 -14.02 4.53 3.06
C ILE A 149 -12.80 5.33 2.60
N PRO A 150 -12.01 5.93 3.50
CA PRO A 150 -10.90 6.85 3.15
C PRO A 150 -9.61 6.10 2.80
N ILE A 151 -9.71 5.08 1.95
CA ILE A 151 -8.57 4.32 1.42
C ILE A 151 -8.77 4.04 -0.07
N ASP A 152 -7.79 3.44 -0.71
CA ASP A 152 -7.89 2.99 -2.10
C ASP A 152 -9.17 2.19 -2.36
N VAL A 153 -9.83 2.42 -3.51
CA VAL A 153 -11.14 1.82 -3.84
C VAL A 153 -11.07 0.29 -3.92
N ARG A 154 -9.95 -0.28 -4.37
CA ARG A 154 -9.74 -1.74 -4.43
C ARG A 154 -9.62 -2.33 -3.04
N LEU A 155 -8.85 -1.68 -2.17
CA LEU A 155 -8.69 -2.07 -0.78
C LEU A 155 -10.00 -1.96 0.00
N GLY A 156 -10.75 -0.89 -0.22
CA GLY A 156 -12.09 -0.73 0.34
C GLY A 156 -13.05 -1.86 -0.11
N ARG A 157 -12.94 -2.29 -1.37
CA ARG A 157 -13.75 -3.40 -1.90
C ARG A 157 -13.46 -4.72 -1.19
N MET A 158 -12.19 -4.99 -0.85
CA MET A 158 -11.78 -6.17 -0.09
C MET A 158 -12.44 -6.20 1.30
N ILE A 159 -12.45 -5.06 1.99
CA ILE A 159 -13.12 -4.92 3.30
C ILE A 159 -14.62 -5.22 3.19
N ILE A 160 -15.30 -4.64 2.19
CA ILE A 160 -16.73 -4.85 1.98
C ILE A 160 -17.05 -6.32 1.68
N GLU A 161 -16.17 -7.02 0.95
CA GLU A 161 -16.35 -8.46 0.70
C GLU A 161 -16.14 -9.28 1.97
N ALA A 162 -15.07 -9.01 2.71
CA ALA A 162 -14.77 -9.68 3.97
C ALA A 162 -15.88 -9.50 5.01
N ALA A 163 -16.57 -8.36 5.00
CA ALA A 163 -17.71 -8.10 5.89
C ALA A 163 -18.93 -8.99 5.64
N LYS A 164 -18.99 -9.69 4.51
CA LYS A 164 -20.02 -10.69 4.19
C LYS A 164 -19.70 -12.07 4.73
N SER A 165 -18.47 -12.28 5.22
CA SER A 165 -18.07 -13.55 5.81
C SER A 165 -18.92 -13.86 7.05
N THR A 166 -19.25 -15.13 7.22
CA THR A 166 -19.88 -15.62 8.43
C THR A 166 -18.95 -15.64 9.64
N THR A 167 -17.64 -15.57 9.37
CA THR A 167 -16.58 -15.59 10.40
C THR A 167 -16.07 -14.16 10.63
N PRO A 168 -16.37 -13.50 11.76
CA PRO A 168 -15.91 -12.14 12.05
C PRO A 168 -14.38 -12.00 12.08
N ASN A 169 -13.63 -13.08 12.34
CA ASN A 169 -12.18 -13.09 12.35
C ASN A 169 -11.59 -12.94 10.95
N THR A 170 -12.28 -13.40 9.90
CA THR A 170 -11.87 -13.18 8.51
C THR A 170 -11.81 -11.70 8.18
N LEU A 171 -12.85 -10.93 8.57
CA LEU A 171 -12.83 -9.48 8.36
C LEU A 171 -11.67 -8.84 9.13
N ALA A 172 -11.44 -9.23 10.38
CA ALA A 172 -10.34 -8.69 11.18
C ALA A 172 -8.97 -8.98 10.54
N ALA A 173 -8.75 -10.18 10.02
CA ALA A 173 -7.53 -10.54 9.28
C ALA A 173 -7.39 -9.71 7.98
N VAL A 174 -8.48 -9.52 7.23
CA VAL A 174 -8.46 -8.70 6.00
C VAL A 174 -8.13 -7.24 6.33
N LEU A 175 -8.63 -6.67 7.44
CA LEU A 175 -8.24 -5.31 7.85
C LEU A 175 -6.74 -5.18 8.11
N VAL A 176 -6.11 -6.20 8.70
CA VAL A 176 -4.66 -6.25 8.92
C VAL A 176 -3.92 -6.25 7.59
N VAL A 177 -4.34 -7.09 6.63
CA VAL A 177 -3.70 -7.18 5.31
C VAL A 177 -3.91 -5.89 4.51
N VAL A 178 -5.12 -5.34 4.50
CA VAL A 178 -5.42 -4.06 3.81
C VAL A 178 -4.58 -2.92 4.37
N ALA A 179 -4.44 -2.83 5.68
CA ALA A 179 -3.58 -1.84 6.31
C ALA A 179 -2.10 -2.04 5.93
N PHE A 180 -1.62 -3.29 5.86
CA PHE A 180 -0.28 -3.61 5.38
C PHE A 180 -0.05 -3.14 3.94
N LEU A 181 -0.98 -3.42 3.04
CA LEU A 181 -0.91 -3.02 1.63
C LEU A 181 -1.01 -1.50 1.42
N SER A 182 -1.58 -0.77 2.36
CA SER A 182 -1.71 0.70 2.31
C SER A 182 -0.43 1.43 2.73
N LEU A 183 0.54 0.72 3.29
CA LEU A 183 1.76 1.29 3.87
C LEU A 183 3.00 0.75 3.15
N GLN A 184 4.13 1.40 3.43
CA GLN A 184 5.41 0.85 3.02
C GLN A 184 5.73 -0.38 3.87
N ASP A 185 6.24 -1.45 3.24
CA ASP A 185 6.64 -2.70 3.92
C ASP A 185 7.47 -2.39 5.17
N PRO A 186 7.07 -2.87 6.35
CA PRO A 186 7.79 -2.63 7.59
C PRO A 186 9.11 -3.40 7.68
N ARG A 187 9.34 -4.42 6.85
CA ARG A 187 10.58 -5.20 6.83
C ARG A 187 11.72 -4.36 6.27
N GLU A 188 12.84 -4.32 6.98
CA GLU A 188 14.05 -3.63 6.58
C GLU A 188 15.14 -4.64 6.21
N ARG A 189 15.92 -4.32 5.20
CA ARG A 189 17.02 -5.16 4.69
C ARG A 189 18.28 -4.29 4.59
N PRO A 190 18.95 -4.01 5.72
CA PRO A 190 20.20 -3.25 5.72
C PRO A 190 21.26 -3.98 4.90
N ASP A 191 22.04 -3.26 4.09
CA ASP A 191 23.04 -3.87 3.20
C ASP A 191 24.06 -4.72 3.97
N GLU A 192 24.45 -4.27 5.16
CA GLU A 192 25.42 -4.97 6.03
C GLU A 192 24.88 -6.28 6.63
N ASN A 193 23.56 -6.43 6.80
CA ASN A 193 22.91 -7.55 7.47
C ASN A 193 21.80 -8.18 6.64
N ARG A 194 21.88 -8.09 5.32
CA ARG A 194 20.79 -8.48 4.41
C ARG A 194 20.43 -9.96 4.54
N GLU A 195 21.41 -10.83 4.56
CA GLU A 195 21.20 -12.28 4.67
C GLU A 195 20.55 -12.67 6.00
N GLU A 196 20.98 -12.04 7.08
CA GLU A 196 20.40 -12.28 8.41
C GLU A 196 18.95 -11.77 8.47
N ALA A 197 18.68 -10.59 7.94
CA ALA A 197 17.33 -10.04 7.86
C ALA A 197 16.41 -10.96 7.04
N ASP A 198 16.87 -11.43 5.87
CA ASP A 198 16.12 -12.36 5.03
C ASP A 198 15.85 -13.69 5.75
N ARG A 199 16.83 -14.25 6.46
CA ARG A 199 16.68 -15.45 7.26
C ARG A 199 15.62 -15.28 8.36
N ILE A 200 15.62 -14.13 9.02
CA ILE A 200 14.65 -13.82 10.07
C ILE A 200 13.25 -13.64 9.48
N HIS A 201 13.10 -12.91 8.38
CA HIS A 201 11.82 -12.67 7.73
C HIS A 201 11.22 -13.96 7.14
N ASN A 202 12.06 -14.85 6.61
CA ASN A 202 11.61 -16.13 6.05
C ASN A 202 10.91 -17.04 7.07
N ARG A 203 11.09 -16.84 8.38
CA ARG A 203 10.35 -17.57 9.42
C ARG A 203 8.84 -17.35 9.36
N TYR A 204 8.40 -16.19 8.88
CA TYR A 204 7.00 -15.82 8.75
C TYR A 204 6.45 -16.09 7.36
N ALA A 205 7.31 -16.41 6.40
CA ALA A 205 6.93 -16.59 5.02
C ALA A 205 6.00 -17.79 4.86
N ASP A 206 4.75 -17.52 4.51
CA ASP A 206 3.82 -18.56 4.10
C ASP A 206 4.14 -18.96 2.64
N PRO A 207 4.35 -20.25 2.35
CA PRO A 207 4.76 -20.69 1.02
C PRO A 207 3.68 -20.48 -0.06
N SER A 208 2.45 -20.26 0.34
CA SER A 208 1.31 -20.12 -0.58
C SER A 208 0.84 -18.68 -0.75
N SER A 209 1.20 -17.74 0.18
CA SER A 209 0.59 -16.42 0.19
C SER A 209 1.37 -15.35 0.94
N ASP A 210 1.67 -14.25 0.25
CA ASP A 210 2.22 -13.05 0.88
C ASP A 210 1.23 -12.37 1.83
N PHE A 211 -0.07 -12.54 1.62
CA PHE A 211 -1.09 -12.02 2.53
C PHE A 211 -1.05 -12.75 3.88
N LEU A 212 -0.89 -14.07 3.85
CA LEU A 212 -0.73 -14.87 5.07
C LEU A 212 0.61 -14.59 5.74
N THR A 213 1.66 -14.32 4.97
CA THR A 213 2.96 -13.86 5.50
C THR A 213 2.81 -12.58 6.32
N ALA A 214 2.05 -11.60 5.83
CA ALA A 214 1.77 -10.36 6.58
C ALA A 214 1.01 -10.65 7.89
N LEU A 215 0.05 -11.56 7.86
CA LEU A 215 -0.70 -11.97 9.04
C LEU A 215 0.16 -12.71 10.07
N ASN A 216 1.09 -13.57 9.62
CA ASN A 216 2.06 -14.23 10.51
C ASN A 216 2.95 -13.21 11.22
N LEU A 217 3.41 -12.18 10.48
CA LEU A 217 4.17 -11.08 11.07
C LEU A 217 3.35 -10.28 12.08
N TRP A 218 2.07 -10.00 11.76
CA TRP A 218 1.15 -9.32 12.69
C TRP A 218 0.95 -10.12 13.98
N ASP A 219 0.66 -11.42 13.88
CA ASP A 219 0.48 -12.30 15.03
C ASP A 219 1.72 -12.31 15.92
N ARG A 220 2.90 -12.43 15.32
CA ARG A 220 4.18 -12.36 16.04
C ARG A 220 4.38 -11.08 16.82
N VAL A 221 4.04 -9.95 16.21
CA VAL A 221 4.32 -8.64 16.81
C VAL A 221 3.27 -8.25 17.86
N PHE A 222 1.99 -8.60 17.66
CA PHE A 222 0.90 -8.01 18.44
C PHE A 222 0.01 -9.02 19.19
N GLN A 223 0.02 -10.31 18.82
CA GLN A 223 -0.98 -11.25 19.30
C GLN A 223 -0.41 -12.45 20.07
N ALA A 224 0.82 -12.89 19.73
CA ALA A 224 1.34 -14.15 20.23
C ALA A 224 1.54 -14.17 21.75
N ASP A 225 1.98 -13.07 22.33
CA ASP A 225 2.31 -12.93 23.75
C ASP A 225 1.56 -11.74 24.41
N GLY A 226 0.44 -11.31 23.79
CA GLY A 226 -0.30 -10.12 24.17
C GLY A 226 0.28 -8.83 23.58
N GLU A 227 -0.40 -7.72 23.81
CA GLU A 227 0.04 -6.43 23.25
C GLU A 227 1.36 -5.95 23.88
N PRO A 228 2.42 -5.77 23.10
CA PRO A 228 3.73 -5.39 23.64
C PRO A 228 3.73 -3.95 24.12
N SER A 229 4.46 -3.67 25.21
CA SER A 229 4.78 -2.30 25.60
C SER A 229 5.63 -1.61 24.52
N ASN A 230 5.66 -0.28 24.49
CA ASN A 230 6.46 0.47 23.52
C ASN A 230 7.96 0.09 23.53
N SER A 231 8.51 -0.22 24.71
CA SER A 231 9.90 -0.66 24.85
C SER A 231 10.10 -2.09 24.30
N ALA A 232 9.16 -3.00 24.56
CA ALA A 232 9.19 -4.35 24.01
C ALA A 232 9.05 -4.32 22.48
N LEU A 233 8.12 -3.51 21.96
CA LEU A 233 7.94 -3.32 20.52
C LEU A 233 9.21 -2.81 19.84
N ARG A 234 9.88 -1.79 20.40
CA ARG A 234 11.16 -1.32 19.86
C ARG A 234 12.24 -2.41 19.85
N ARG A 235 12.29 -3.23 20.91
CA ARG A 235 13.21 -4.37 20.97
C ARG A 235 12.91 -5.40 19.89
N ILE A 236 11.66 -5.80 19.73
CA ILE A 236 11.23 -6.72 18.66
C ILE A 236 11.63 -6.16 17.29
N CYS A 237 11.29 -4.91 17.01
CA CYS A 237 11.63 -4.30 15.73
C CYS A 237 13.13 -4.30 15.45
N LYS A 238 13.95 -3.98 16.46
CA LYS A 238 15.41 -3.99 16.32
C LYS A 238 15.98 -5.39 16.06
N THR A 239 15.50 -6.40 16.78
CA THR A 239 16.01 -7.78 16.65
C THR A 239 15.50 -8.49 15.40
N GLU A 240 14.38 -8.06 14.84
CA GLU A 240 13.75 -8.69 13.68
C GLU A 240 13.83 -7.84 12.40
N TYR A 241 14.68 -6.82 12.39
CA TYR A 241 14.88 -5.92 11.23
C TYR A 241 13.57 -5.34 10.71
N LEU A 242 12.77 -4.76 11.62
CA LEU A 242 11.51 -4.10 11.31
C LEU A 242 11.58 -2.60 11.60
N SER A 243 10.97 -1.79 10.76
CA SER A 243 10.80 -0.37 11.00
C SER A 243 9.76 -0.12 12.09
N TRP A 244 10.21 0.31 13.25
CA TRP A 244 9.32 0.63 14.38
C TRP A 244 8.23 1.65 14.01
N LEU A 245 8.58 2.66 13.21
CA LEU A 245 7.62 3.67 12.76
C LEU A 245 6.51 3.05 11.90
N ARG A 246 6.87 2.21 10.92
CA ARG A 246 5.91 1.55 10.03
C ARG A 246 5.06 0.52 10.75
N ILE A 247 5.62 -0.21 11.71
CA ILE A 247 4.86 -1.13 12.57
C ILE A 247 3.81 -0.37 13.40
N ARG A 248 4.14 0.80 13.94
CA ARG A 248 3.16 1.65 14.62
C ARG A 248 2.10 2.17 13.67
N GLN A 249 2.49 2.71 12.53
CA GLN A 249 1.54 3.17 11.50
C GLN A 249 0.59 2.05 11.06
N TRP A 250 1.10 0.82 10.93
CA TRP A 250 0.28 -0.35 10.62
C TRP A 250 -0.79 -0.60 11.69
N LYS A 251 -0.39 -0.61 12.95
CA LYS A 251 -1.33 -0.77 14.07
C LYS A 251 -2.37 0.36 14.13
N ASP A 252 -1.92 1.60 14.00
CA ASP A 252 -2.79 2.76 14.04
C ASP A 252 -3.83 2.70 12.90
N LEU A 253 -3.41 2.31 11.68
CA LEU A 253 -4.33 2.16 10.55
C LEU A 253 -5.32 1.01 10.75
N VAL A 254 -4.88 -0.15 11.26
CA VAL A 254 -5.80 -1.24 11.60
C VAL A 254 -6.87 -0.77 12.60
N THR A 255 -6.47 0.00 13.61
CA THR A 255 -7.39 0.56 14.60
C THR A 255 -8.41 1.50 13.94
N GLN A 256 -7.97 2.41 13.08
CA GLN A 256 -8.85 3.33 12.35
C GLN A 256 -9.84 2.57 11.44
N LEU A 257 -9.37 1.55 10.72
CA LEU A 257 -10.23 0.71 9.87
C LEU A 257 -11.27 -0.07 10.70
N ARG A 258 -10.91 -0.54 11.89
CA ARG A 258 -11.85 -1.20 12.80
C ARG A 258 -12.95 -0.23 13.28
N GLU A 259 -12.60 0.99 13.65
CA GLU A 259 -13.57 2.02 14.05
C GLU A 259 -14.51 2.36 12.89
N MET A 260 -13.97 2.56 11.69
CA MET A 260 -14.77 2.77 10.49
C MET A 260 -15.75 1.60 10.24
N CYS A 261 -15.31 0.35 10.41
CA CYS A 261 -16.19 -0.81 10.28
C CYS A 261 -17.35 -0.82 11.29
N LYS A 262 -17.15 -0.28 12.50
CA LYS A 262 -18.25 -0.12 13.49
C LYS A 262 -19.31 0.87 12.99
N GLU A 263 -18.89 1.97 12.34
CA GLU A 263 -19.85 2.93 11.74
C GLU A 263 -20.73 2.28 10.67
N PHE A 264 -20.16 1.32 9.91
CA PHE A 264 -20.89 0.51 8.93
C PHE A 264 -21.69 -0.64 9.57
N LYS A 265 -21.63 -0.80 10.90
CA LYS A 265 -22.25 -1.92 11.65
C LYS A 265 -21.74 -3.30 11.22
N PHE A 266 -20.49 -3.37 10.75
CA PHE A 266 -19.84 -4.64 10.46
C PHE A 266 -19.42 -5.33 11.75
N LYS A 267 -19.61 -6.64 11.81
CA LYS A 267 -19.14 -7.46 12.94
C LYS A 267 -17.66 -7.78 12.74
N VAL A 268 -16.79 -7.08 13.45
CA VAL A 268 -15.34 -7.30 13.41
C VAL A 268 -14.93 -8.13 14.62
N GLY A 269 -14.38 -9.31 14.36
CA GLY A 269 -13.74 -10.15 15.38
C GLY A 269 -12.31 -9.72 15.67
N ASP A 270 -11.49 -10.65 16.11
CA ASP A 270 -10.06 -10.44 16.29
C ASP A 270 -9.27 -11.20 15.22
N PRO A 271 -8.09 -10.68 14.80
CA PRO A 271 -7.26 -11.32 13.78
C PRO A 271 -6.48 -12.49 14.42
N ILE A 272 -7.19 -13.51 14.84
CA ILE A 272 -6.67 -14.69 15.54
C ILE A 272 -6.57 -15.84 14.55
N PRO A 273 -5.38 -16.49 14.41
CA PRO A 273 -5.26 -17.69 13.59
C PRO A 273 -5.97 -18.89 14.24
N ALA A 274 -6.35 -19.86 13.42
CA ALA A 274 -6.93 -21.12 13.89
C ALA A 274 -5.94 -21.94 14.73
N SER A 275 -4.66 -21.90 14.37
CA SER A 275 -3.57 -22.48 15.18
C SER A 275 -2.27 -21.71 15.02
N ARG A 276 -1.41 -21.81 16.03
CA ARG A 276 -0.07 -21.22 16.08
C ARG A 276 0.99 -22.32 16.18
N PRO A 277 2.24 -22.05 15.78
CA PRO A 277 3.37 -22.92 16.08
C PRO A 277 3.47 -23.22 17.60
N PRO A 278 4.02 -24.38 17.98
CA PRO A 278 4.20 -24.76 19.39
C PRO A 278 4.89 -23.67 20.22
N LEU A 279 4.49 -23.54 21.48
CA LEU A 279 4.99 -22.49 22.38
C LEU A 279 6.50 -22.59 22.58
N GLU A 280 7.02 -23.80 22.66
CA GLU A 280 8.45 -24.08 22.81
C GLU A 280 9.25 -23.44 21.66
N ILE A 281 8.78 -23.57 20.41
CA ILE A 281 9.42 -22.98 19.24
C ILE A 281 9.31 -21.46 19.27
N ARG A 282 8.17 -20.92 19.67
CA ARG A 282 7.93 -19.46 19.74
C ARG A 282 8.77 -18.77 20.81
N GLN A 283 9.14 -19.47 21.88
CA GLN A 283 9.94 -18.95 22.98
C GLN A 283 11.45 -19.11 22.78
N LEU A 284 11.90 -19.83 21.75
CA LEU A 284 13.32 -19.92 21.44
C LEU A 284 13.92 -18.52 21.15
N PRO A 285 15.20 -18.30 21.44
CA PRO A 285 15.93 -17.11 20.99
C PRO A 285 15.84 -16.96 19.47
N SER A 286 15.79 -15.72 18.96
CA SER A 286 15.58 -15.45 17.53
C SER A 286 16.53 -16.17 16.59
N ASN A 287 17.80 -16.36 17.01
CA ASN A 287 18.81 -17.12 16.26
C ASN A 287 18.50 -18.62 16.17
N GLN A 288 17.85 -19.21 17.19
CA GLN A 288 17.42 -20.60 17.18
C GLN A 288 16.06 -20.79 16.49
N GLN A 289 15.18 -19.81 16.57
CA GLN A 289 13.91 -19.82 15.83
C GLN A 289 14.11 -19.85 14.31
N ALA A 290 15.23 -19.35 13.80
CA ALA A 290 15.51 -19.29 12.37
C ALA A 290 15.50 -20.65 11.65
N ALA A 291 15.64 -21.75 12.39
CA ALA A 291 15.53 -23.10 11.85
C ALA A 291 14.08 -23.62 11.77
N HIS A 292 13.11 -22.88 12.30
CA HIS A 292 11.70 -23.29 12.39
C HIS A 292 10.77 -22.30 11.71
N SER A 293 9.72 -22.81 11.07
CA SER A 293 8.64 -21.99 10.56
C SER A 293 7.79 -21.46 11.71
N LEU A 294 7.44 -20.16 11.63
CA LEU A 294 6.51 -19.50 12.55
C LEU A 294 5.16 -19.21 11.88
N CYS A 295 4.85 -19.89 10.78
CA CYS A 295 3.56 -19.74 10.09
C CYS A 295 2.40 -20.22 10.96
N CYS A 296 1.35 -19.42 10.99
CA CYS A 296 0.08 -19.75 11.62
C CYS A 296 -0.91 -20.34 10.60
N SER A 297 -1.91 -21.06 11.07
CA SER A 297 -3.03 -21.47 10.22
C SER A 297 -4.12 -20.41 10.25
N TRP A 298 -4.46 -19.87 9.07
CA TRP A 298 -5.49 -18.84 8.89
C TRP A 298 -6.67 -19.35 8.07
N ASP A 299 -7.80 -18.64 8.09
CA ASP A 299 -8.90 -18.84 7.12
C ASP A 299 -8.46 -18.34 5.73
N ALA A 300 -7.56 -19.09 5.09
CA ALA A 300 -6.98 -18.72 3.81
C ALA A 300 -8.06 -18.54 2.72
N GLN A 301 -9.08 -19.40 2.70
CA GLN A 301 -10.17 -19.33 1.72
C GLN A 301 -10.95 -18.03 1.82
N GLY A 302 -11.41 -17.66 3.02
CA GLY A 302 -12.17 -16.44 3.25
C GLY A 302 -11.33 -15.18 2.99
N ILE A 303 -10.07 -15.19 3.42
CA ILE A 303 -9.13 -14.09 3.20
C ILE A 303 -8.86 -13.91 1.70
N HIS A 304 -8.43 -14.96 0.98
CA HIS A 304 -8.11 -14.86 -0.45
C HIS A 304 -9.31 -14.48 -1.31
N THR A 305 -10.50 -15.01 -1.01
CA THR A 305 -11.75 -14.62 -1.70
C THR A 305 -12.03 -13.12 -1.52
N SER A 306 -11.81 -12.61 -0.31
CA SER A 306 -11.99 -11.18 -0.03
C SER A 306 -10.97 -10.34 -0.79
N MET A 307 -9.69 -10.73 -0.76
CA MET A 307 -8.61 -10.03 -1.48
C MET A 307 -8.85 -10.03 -2.99
N LEU A 308 -9.27 -11.17 -3.55
CA LEU A 308 -9.58 -11.31 -4.97
C LEU A 308 -10.63 -10.30 -5.45
N SER A 309 -11.61 -9.96 -4.61
CA SER A 309 -12.67 -9.01 -4.98
C SER A 309 -12.16 -7.62 -5.38
N GLY A 310 -10.98 -7.23 -4.92
CA GLY A 310 -10.31 -5.98 -5.30
C GLY A 310 -9.23 -6.16 -6.38
N LEU A 311 -8.86 -7.39 -6.75
CA LEU A 311 -7.71 -7.70 -7.60
C LEU A 311 -8.08 -8.43 -8.90
N LEU A 312 -9.35 -8.42 -9.31
CA LEU A 312 -9.84 -9.21 -10.46
C LEU A 312 -9.04 -9.00 -11.74
N SER A 313 -8.70 -7.75 -12.05
CA SER A 313 -7.93 -7.42 -13.26
C SER A 313 -6.40 -7.59 -13.10
N MET A 314 -5.93 -7.94 -11.90
CA MET A 314 -4.51 -8.13 -11.60
C MET A 314 -4.11 -9.60 -11.48
N MET A 315 -5.01 -10.51 -11.79
CA MET A 315 -4.73 -11.94 -11.76
C MET A 315 -3.81 -12.34 -12.90
N GLY A 316 -2.77 -13.11 -12.56
CA GLY A 316 -1.91 -13.80 -13.51
C GLY A 316 -1.99 -15.32 -13.32
N MET A 317 -1.84 -16.07 -14.40
CA MET A 317 -1.74 -17.51 -14.34
C MET A 317 -0.34 -17.93 -14.79
N GLN A 318 0.31 -18.76 -13.97
CA GLN A 318 1.58 -19.34 -14.35
C GLN A 318 1.37 -20.33 -15.49
N ILE A 319 2.00 -20.06 -16.64
CA ILE A 319 2.03 -21.02 -17.75
C ILE A 319 3.18 -21.98 -17.48
N VAL A 320 2.87 -23.21 -17.10
CA VAL A 320 3.85 -24.29 -17.03
C VAL A 320 4.17 -24.69 -18.48
N ARG A 321 5.34 -24.31 -18.96
CA ARG A 321 5.86 -24.85 -20.24
C ARG A 321 6.36 -26.26 -19.96
N GLU A 322 5.77 -27.25 -20.63
CA GLU A 322 6.37 -28.57 -20.66
C GLU A 322 7.79 -28.47 -21.25
N PRO A 323 8.80 -29.12 -20.64
CA PRO A 323 10.15 -29.11 -21.21
C PRO A 323 10.06 -29.70 -22.63
N LYS A 324 10.54 -28.95 -23.62
CA LYS A 324 10.65 -29.46 -24.97
C LYS A 324 11.56 -30.69 -24.94
N ALA A 325 11.14 -31.76 -25.61
CA ALA A 325 11.89 -33.03 -25.70
C ALA A 325 13.30 -32.90 -26.31
N SER A 326 13.69 -31.70 -26.76
CA SER A 326 15.03 -31.36 -27.26
C SER A 326 16.07 -31.00 -26.15
N ASP A 327 15.63 -30.78 -24.91
CA ASP A 327 16.57 -30.40 -23.83
C ASP A 327 17.06 -31.61 -23.00
N SER A 328 16.70 -32.84 -23.40
CA SER A 328 17.12 -34.08 -22.76
C SER A 328 18.35 -34.76 -23.41
N LEU A 329 19.02 -34.08 -24.33
CA LEU A 329 20.24 -34.58 -24.98
C LEU A 329 21.32 -33.49 -25.01
N ALA A 330 21.89 -33.17 -23.83
CA ALA A 330 23.18 -32.54 -23.71
C ALA A 330 23.83 -32.96 -22.39
#